data_c9add29e282d337b2918da15243a5bb7
#
_entry.id   c9add29e282d337b2918da15243a5bb7
#
_cell.length_a   1.000
_cell.length_b   1.000
_cell.length_c   1.000
_cell.angle_alpha   90.00
_cell.angle_beta   90.00
_cell.angle_gamma   90.00
#
_symmetry.space_group_name_H-M   'P 1'
#
loop_
_entity.id
_entity.type
_entity.pdbx_description
1 polymer ?
#
loop_
_entity_poly.entity_id
_entity_poly.type
_entity_poly.pdbx_seq_one_letter_code
_entity_poly.pdbx_strand_id
1 'polypeptide(L)'
;MIVRSLAGHDKGELMVIVGVDDDGRLLLADGKRRKLAAPKKKKEKHVQFWSRAHRLSEEDMLSDRGLRSALRRTGFFLETEEG
;
A
#
# COMPACT_ATOMS: atom_id res chain seq x y z
N MET A 1 3.83 -6.06 -0.37
CA MET A 1 2.65 -6.30 -1.20
C MET A 1 1.79 -5.05 -1.24
N ILE A 2 1.21 -4.75 -2.39
CA ILE A 2 0.38 -3.56 -2.57
C ILE A 2 -1.09 -3.95 -2.49
N VAL A 3 -1.87 -3.13 -1.80
CA VAL A 3 -3.31 -3.32 -1.64
C VAL A 3 -4.06 -2.02 -1.90
N ARG A 4 -5.34 -2.14 -2.25
CA ARG A 4 -6.25 -0.99 -2.34
C ARG A 4 -7.15 -1.00 -1.10
N SER A 5 -7.30 0.13 -0.44
CA SER A 5 -8.21 0.26 0.68
C SER A 5 -9.66 0.24 0.19
N LEU A 6 -10.52 -0.54 0.85
CA LEU A 6 -11.94 -0.68 0.48
C LEU A 6 -12.88 0.08 1.40
N ALA A 7 -12.37 0.67 2.48
CA ALA A 7 -13.21 1.33 3.47
C ALA A 7 -12.45 2.45 4.17
N GLY A 8 -13.19 3.38 4.77
CA GLY A 8 -12.63 4.48 5.55
C GLY A 8 -12.27 5.70 4.71
N HIS A 9 -11.55 6.64 5.32
CA HIS A 9 -11.13 7.89 4.66
C HIS A 9 -10.16 7.68 3.51
N ASP A 10 -9.46 6.56 3.50
CA ASP A 10 -8.49 6.22 2.47
C ASP A 10 -9.05 5.26 1.41
N LYS A 11 -10.37 5.09 1.36
CA LYS A 11 -11.03 4.22 0.40
C LYS A 11 -10.59 4.54 -1.04
N GLY A 12 -10.19 3.50 -1.75
CA GLY A 12 -9.73 3.61 -3.15
C GLY A 12 -8.25 3.91 -3.28
N GLU A 13 -7.54 4.21 -2.20
CA GLU A 13 -6.12 4.51 -2.26
C GLU A 13 -5.26 3.26 -2.22
N LEU A 14 -4.15 3.29 -2.93
CA LEU A 14 -3.17 2.21 -2.91
C LEU A 14 -2.23 2.39 -1.73
N MET A 15 -1.92 1.28 -1.06
CA MET A 15 -1.05 1.27 0.10
C MET A 15 -0.15 0.04 0.07
N VAL A 16 0.92 0.07 0.83
CA VAL A 16 1.87 -1.04 0.95
C VAL A 16 1.71 -1.70 2.31
N ILE A 17 1.65 -3.03 2.32
CA ILE A 17 1.68 -3.78 3.58
C ILE A 17 3.13 -3.77 4.07
N VAL A 18 3.37 -3.14 5.22
CA VAL A 18 4.70 -3.04 5.81
C VAL A 18 4.88 -3.95 7.03
N GLY A 19 3.81 -4.64 7.43
CA GLY A 19 3.86 -5.58 8.53
C GLY A 19 2.48 -6.07 8.92
N VAL A 20 2.44 -6.88 9.96
CA VAL A 20 1.19 -7.41 10.54
C VAL A 20 1.34 -7.30 12.05
N ASP A 21 0.30 -6.81 12.74
CA ASP A 21 0.37 -6.69 14.19
C ASP A 21 -0.02 -8.01 14.89
N ASP A 22 0.03 -8.00 16.22
CA ASP A 22 -0.25 -9.19 17.03
C ASP A 22 -1.70 -9.69 16.88
N ASP A 23 -2.61 -8.80 16.50
CA ASP A 23 -4.03 -9.13 16.30
C ASP A 23 -4.32 -9.61 14.88
N GLY A 24 -3.30 -9.70 14.02
CA GLY A 24 -3.46 -10.10 12.64
C GLY A 24 -3.92 -8.99 11.72
N ARG A 25 -3.93 -7.75 12.19
CA ARG A 25 -4.26 -6.61 11.33
C ARG A 25 -3.08 -6.22 10.47
N LEU A 26 -3.37 -5.82 9.24
CA LEU A 26 -2.34 -5.37 8.33
C LEU A 26 -1.87 -3.96 8.70
N LEU A 27 -0.56 -3.75 8.66
CA LEU A 27 0.03 -2.44 8.84
C LEU A 27 0.30 -1.86 7.47
N LEU A 28 -0.35 -0.74 7.16
CA LEU A 28 -0.33 -0.14 5.82
C LEU A 28 0.33 1.24 5.85
N ALA A 29 1.15 1.51 4.85
CA ALA A 29 1.78 2.81 4.69
C ALA A 29 1.81 3.19 3.21
N ASP A 30 1.78 4.50 2.93
CA ASP A 30 1.87 5.02 1.56
C ASP A 30 3.01 6.01 1.39
N GLY A 31 3.69 6.37 2.47
CA GLY A 31 4.79 7.32 2.44
C GLY A 31 4.36 8.78 2.41
N LYS A 32 3.07 9.06 2.39
CA LYS A 32 2.51 10.42 2.40
C LYS A 32 1.72 10.69 3.66
N ARG A 33 0.48 10.21 3.70
CA ARG A 33 -0.43 10.36 4.85
C ARG A 33 -0.09 9.36 5.93
N ARG A 34 0.25 8.14 5.51
CA ARG A 34 0.60 7.05 6.42
C ARG A 34 2.07 6.70 6.20
N LYS A 35 2.91 7.22 7.07
CA LYS A 35 4.36 7.02 6.96
C LYS A 35 4.77 5.72 7.64
N LEU A 36 5.93 5.21 7.26
CA LEU A 36 6.48 3.98 7.85
C LEU A 36 6.55 4.02 9.37
N ALA A 37 6.84 5.19 9.94
CA ALA A 37 6.94 5.34 11.39
C ALA A 37 5.60 5.22 12.11
N ALA A 38 4.49 5.41 11.39
CA ALA A 38 3.15 5.37 11.96
C ALA A 38 2.15 4.76 10.96
N PRO A 39 2.30 3.48 10.63
CA PRO A 39 1.41 2.84 9.65
C PRO A 39 0.00 2.70 10.20
N LYS A 40 -0.97 2.62 9.29
CA LYS A 40 -2.37 2.43 9.64
C LYS A 40 -2.67 0.96 9.81
N LYS A 41 -3.41 0.61 10.86
CA LYS A 41 -3.90 -0.75 11.06
C LYS A 41 -5.21 -0.94 10.33
N LYS A 42 -5.33 -2.03 9.58
CA LYS A 42 -6.57 -2.33 8.85
C LYS A 42 -6.79 -3.83 8.77
N LYS A 43 -8.05 -4.23 8.92
CA LYS A 43 -8.42 -5.64 8.80
C LYS A 43 -8.29 -6.09 7.35
N GLU A 44 -7.86 -7.33 7.15
CA GLU A 44 -7.66 -7.90 5.82
C GLU A 44 -8.91 -7.79 4.94
N LYS A 45 -10.10 -7.95 5.51
CA LYS A 45 -11.35 -7.86 4.77
C LYS A 45 -11.64 -6.49 4.18
N HIS A 46 -10.92 -5.45 4.65
CA HIS A 46 -11.10 -4.08 4.18
C HIS A 46 -10.07 -3.66 3.13
N VAL A 47 -9.34 -4.60 2.55
CA VAL A 47 -8.36 -4.33 1.50
C VAL A 47 -8.54 -5.30 0.35
N GLN A 48 -8.14 -4.84 -0.84
CA GLN A 48 -8.09 -5.66 -2.04
C GLN A 48 -6.64 -5.82 -2.45
N PHE A 49 -6.19 -7.06 -2.53
CA PHE A 49 -4.82 -7.35 -2.94
C PHE A 49 -4.67 -7.17 -4.45
N TRP A 50 -3.56 -6.56 -4.86
CA TRP A 50 -3.24 -6.37 -6.26
C TRP A 50 -2.22 -7.41 -6.71
N SER A 51 -2.69 -8.46 -7.36
CA SER A 51 -1.83 -9.54 -7.87
C SER A 51 -0.91 -9.08 -8.99
N ARG A 52 -1.29 -8.02 -9.70
CA ARG A 52 -0.50 -7.44 -10.77
C ARG A 52 0.36 -6.27 -10.32
N ALA A 53 0.37 -6.01 -9.02
CA ALA A 53 1.15 -4.91 -8.49
C ALA A 53 2.63 -5.10 -8.81
N HIS A 54 3.28 -3.99 -9.07
CA HIS A 54 4.71 -3.97 -9.29
C HIS A 54 5.42 -4.57 -8.07
N ARG A 55 6.39 -5.45 -8.34
CA ARG A 55 7.15 -6.07 -7.27
C ARG A 55 7.94 -5.02 -6.52
N LEU A 56 7.68 -4.89 -5.23
CA LEU A 56 8.43 -3.98 -4.38
C LEU A 56 9.80 -4.57 -4.08
N SER A 57 10.84 -3.77 -4.27
CA SER A 57 12.17 -4.16 -3.82
C SER A 57 12.28 -3.89 -2.32
N GLU A 58 13.26 -4.49 -1.66
CA GLU A 58 13.52 -4.20 -0.26
C GLU A 58 13.82 -2.71 -0.06
N GLU A 59 14.53 -2.09 -1.00
CA GLU A 59 14.85 -0.67 -0.95
C GLU A 59 13.59 0.20 -0.95
N ASP A 60 12.59 -0.17 -1.75
CA ASP A 60 11.33 0.57 -1.80
C ASP A 60 10.62 0.59 -0.46
N MET A 61 10.81 -0.44 0.36
CA MET A 61 10.15 -0.58 1.65
C MET A 61 10.94 0.04 2.81
N LEU A 62 12.13 0.57 2.56
CA LEU A 62 12.99 1.14 3.61
C LEU A 62 12.71 2.61 3.91
N SER A 63 11.96 3.30 3.06
CA SER A 63 11.71 4.72 3.23
C SER A 63 10.34 5.11 2.71
N ASP A 64 9.81 6.22 3.24
CA ASP A 64 8.57 6.80 2.75
C ASP A 64 8.68 7.21 1.28
N ARG A 65 9.83 7.72 0.89
CA ARG A 65 10.11 8.08 -0.49
C ARG A 65 10.03 6.87 -1.42
N GLY A 66 10.59 5.75 -0.98
CA GLY A 66 10.54 4.49 -1.72
C GLY A 66 9.10 4.00 -1.89
N LEU A 67 8.30 4.09 -0.83
CA LEU A 67 6.89 3.71 -0.88
C LEU A 67 6.12 4.58 -1.87
N ARG A 68 6.30 5.90 -1.80
CA ARG A 68 5.62 6.82 -2.73
C ARG A 68 5.99 6.52 -4.17
N SER A 69 7.27 6.27 -4.44
CA SER A 69 7.76 5.96 -5.76
C SER A 69 7.14 4.67 -6.31
N ALA A 70 7.12 3.62 -5.49
CA ALA A 70 6.55 2.34 -5.87
C ALA A 70 5.06 2.43 -6.15
N LEU A 71 4.32 3.14 -5.31
CA LEU A 71 2.88 3.32 -5.49
C LEU A 71 2.56 4.17 -6.72
N ARG A 72 3.38 5.16 -7.01
CA ARG A 72 3.22 5.98 -8.21
C ARG A 72 3.38 5.14 -9.47
N ARG A 73 4.40 4.28 -9.52
CA ARG A 73 4.62 3.39 -10.66
C ARG A 73 3.46 2.42 -10.82
N THR A 74 2.94 1.87 -9.74
CA THR A 74 1.80 0.96 -9.77
C THR A 74 0.55 1.66 -10.26
N GLY A 75 0.27 2.86 -9.75
CA GLY A 75 -0.88 3.65 -10.17
C GLY A 75 -0.82 3.99 -11.66
N PHE A 76 0.34 4.39 -12.14
CA PHE A 76 0.53 4.69 -13.56
C PHE A 76 0.28 3.44 -14.42
N PHE A 77 0.79 2.30 -14.01
CA PHE A 77 0.59 1.04 -14.72
C PHE A 77 -0.89 0.67 -14.82
N LEU A 78 -1.62 0.83 -13.72
CA LEU A 78 -3.06 0.53 -13.69
C LEU A 78 -3.85 1.45 -14.62
N GLU A 79 -3.53 2.74 -14.62
CA GLU A 79 -4.16 3.71 -15.52
C GLU A 79 -3.91 3.35 -16.98
N THR A 80 -2.71 2.92 -17.30
CA THR A 80 -2.34 2.50 -18.66
C THR A 80 -3.12 1.26 -19.08
N GLU A 81 -3.31 0.31 -18.18
CA GLU A 81 -4.07 -0.91 -18.47
C GLU A 81 -5.56 -0.62 -18.72
N GLU A 82 -6.12 0.32 -17.99
CA GLU A 82 -7.53 0.69 -18.14
C GLU A 82 -7.79 1.55 -19.38
N GLY A 83 -6.78 2.21 -19.83
CA GLY A 83 -6.84 3.05 -21.02
C GLY A 83 -6.66 2.27 -22.29
#